data_438d687ba3471764a4d7cd98e73b0d69
#
_entry.id   438d687ba3471764a4d7cd98e73b0d69
#
_cell.length_a   1.000
_cell.length_b   1.000
_cell.length_c   1.000
_cell.angle_alpha   90.00
_cell.angle_beta   90.00
_cell.angle_gamma   90.00
#
_symmetry.space_group_name_H-M   'P 1'
#
loop_
_entity.id
_entity.type
_entity.pdbx_description
1 polymer ?
#
loop_
_entity_poly.entity_id
_entity_poly.type
_entity_poly.pdbx_seq_one_letter_code
_entity_poly.pdbx_strand_id
1 'polypeptide(L)'
;MKPEIIVVTAAYGAQKVAELGGQTALLPLIKQAGADGVEIRRELFNENELCLLYALGNALSQHQLSASYSVPEALWLDDGTLNPRLPQFLQEAEQIGAKRLKVALGHFVELDSSALLDVLQASTVTLVVENDQTPDSKLAPMLRFFHQACDAALPLDMTFDMGNWQWTGEDGLQAAAQLSRYVSYIHVKTAVPHGDTFRAIALDEADDSWRSLLNALPVDAPRGIEFPLEGADLLAVTRHYVDLLRAA
;
A
#
# COMPACT_ATOMS: atom_id res chain seq x y z
N MET A 1 -9.21 -18.50 -5.06
CA MET A 1 -9.01 -17.64 -6.28
C MET A 1 -7.53 -17.28 -6.36
N LYS A 2 -7.01 -16.91 -7.54
CA LYS A 2 -5.62 -16.39 -7.58
C LYS A 2 -5.61 -14.97 -7.01
N PRO A 3 -4.58 -14.58 -6.26
CA PRO A 3 -4.49 -13.22 -5.73
C PRO A 3 -4.37 -12.19 -6.86
N GLU A 4 -4.94 -11.01 -6.66
CA GLU A 4 -4.76 -9.85 -7.53
C GLU A 4 -3.32 -9.31 -7.36
N ILE A 5 -2.58 -9.10 -8.44
CA ILE A 5 -1.23 -8.56 -8.40
C ILE A 5 -1.28 -7.08 -8.79
N ILE A 6 -0.82 -6.25 -7.89
CA ILE A 6 -0.84 -4.79 -7.99
C ILE A 6 0.61 -4.29 -8.06
N VAL A 7 0.90 -3.39 -8.99
CA VAL A 7 2.22 -2.74 -9.07
C VAL A 7 2.14 -1.38 -8.39
N VAL A 8 2.96 -1.16 -7.37
CA VAL A 8 3.11 0.14 -6.73
C VAL A 8 3.99 1.02 -7.62
N THR A 9 3.51 2.18 -8.06
CA THR A 9 4.24 3.04 -9.00
C THR A 9 5.59 3.50 -8.47
N ALA A 10 5.72 3.67 -7.15
CA ALA A 10 6.99 4.00 -6.49
C ALA A 10 8.08 2.93 -6.66
N ALA A 11 7.72 1.68 -6.99
CA ALA A 11 8.67 0.60 -7.24
C ALA A 11 9.62 0.89 -8.43
N TYR A 12 9.20 1.75 -9.36
CA TYR A 12 10.06 2.20 -10.46
C TYR A 12 11.03 3.34 -10.07
N GLY A 13 10.87 3.90 -8.87
CA GLY A 13 11.63 5.08 -8.42
C GLY A 13 11.06 6.40 -8.94
N ALA A 14 11.02 7.43 -8.07
CA ALA A 14 10.40 8.72 -8.37
C ALA A 14 11.00 9.41 -9.62
N GLN A 15 12.33 9.35 -9.77
CA GLN A 15 13.00 9.90 -10.93
C GLN A 15 12.55 9.22 -12.22
N LYS A 16 12.48 7.90 -12.24
CA LYS A 16 12.06 7.13 -13.42
C LYS A 16 10.60 7.38 -13.76
N VAL A 17 9.73 7.47 -12.79
CA VAL A 17 8.32 7.84 -12.99
C VAL A 17 8.21 9.21 -13.68
N ALA A 18 8.97 10.21 -13.20
CA ALA A 18 8.99 11.54 -13.79
C ALA A 18 9.56 11.54 -15.22
N GLU A 19 10.67 10.81 -15.48
CA GLU A 19 11.28 10.67 -16.82
C GLU A 19 10.31 10.05 -17.83
N LEU A 20 9.45 9.14 -17.39
CA LEU A 20 8.46 8.47 -18.25
C LEU A 20 7.21 9.32 -18.50
N GLY A 21 7.06 10.47 -17.83
CA GLY A 21 5.93 11.39 -17.99
C GLY A 21 4.82 11.20 -16.95
N GLY A 22 5.17 10.66 -15.77
CA GLY A 22 4.25 10.49 -14.65
C GLY A 22 3.63 9.09 -14.56
N GLN A 23 2.79 8.91 -13.56
CA GLN A 23 2.22 7.60 -13.22
C GLN A 23 1.27 7.07 -14.31
N THR A 24 0.55 7.94 -14.98
CA THR A 24 -0.36 7.56 -16.08
C THR A 24 0.40 6.89 -17.23
N ALA A 25 1.63 7.32 -17.53
CA ALA A 25 2.45 6.74 -18.58
C ALA A 25 2.92 5.31 -18.30
N LEU A 26 2.89 4.88 -17.05
CA LEU A 26 3.22 3.50 -16.64
C LEU A 26 2.09 2.49 -16.89
N LEU A 27 0.84 2.93 -17.01
CA LEU A 27 -0.32 2.04 -17.08
C LEU A 27 -0.25 1.03 -18.24
N PRO A 28 0.15 1.41 -19.47
CA PRO A 28 0.31 0.46 -20.58
C PRO A 28 1.35 -0.63 -20.26
N LEU A 29 2.49 -0.25 -19.65
CA LEU A 29 3.55 -1.17 -19.28
C LEU A 29 3.06 -2.15 -18.20
N ILE A 30 2.43 -1.64 -17.14
CA ILE A 30 1.89 -2.44 -16.02
C ILE A 30 0.85 -3.44 -16.54
N LYS A 31 -0.06 -2.99 -17.41
CA LYS A 31 -1.05 -3.88 -18.04
C LYS A 31 -0.40 -4.95 -18.92
N GLN A 32 0.57 -4.55 -19.74
CA GLN A 32 1.29 -5.48 -20.63
C GLN A 32 2.14 -6.49 -19.84
N ALA A 33 2.61 -6.14 -18.65
CA ALA A 33 3.29 -7.04 -17.74
C ALA A 33 2.36 -8.10 -17.13
N GLY A 34 1.04 -7.95 -17.27
CA GLY A 34 0.05 -8.92 -16.78
C GLY A 34 -0.45 -8.63 -15.36
N ALA A 35 -0.17 -7.45 -14.82
CA ALA A 35 -0.73 -7.04 -13.53
C ALA A 35 -2.26 -6.82 -13.61
N ASP A 36 -2.93 -6.99 -12.48
CA ASP A 36 -4.37 -6.80 -12.35
C ASP A 36 -4.74 -5.39 -11.90
N GLY A 37 -3.79 -4.70 -11.24
CA GLY A 37 -4.00 -3.36 -10.71
C GLY A 37 -2.71 -2.56 -10.55
N VAL A 38 -2.90 -1.33 -10.11
CA VAL A 38 -1.81 -0.37 -9.83
C VAL A 38 -2.12 0.38 -8.54
N GLU A 39 -1.09 0.64 -7.75
CA GLU A 39 -1.17 1.59 -6.65
C GLU A 39 -0.59 2.93 -7.08
N ILE A 40 -1.44 3.93 -7.08
CA ILE A 40 -1.10 5.32 -7.38
C ILE A 40 -0.60 5.99 -6.11
N ARG A 41 0.54 6.64 -6.19
CA ARG A 41 1.21 7.30 -5.07
C ARG A 41 1.01 8.81 -5.16
N ARG A 42 0.39 9.40 -4.13
CA ARG A 42 0.08 10.84 -4.12
C ARG A 42 1.33 11.73 -4.19
N GLU A 43 2.39 11.33 -3.53
CA GLU A 43 3.67 12.05 -3.51
C GLU A 43 4.42 12.06 -4.85
N LEU A 44 4.02 11.21 -5.79
CA LEU A 44 4.58 11.18 -7.14
C LEU A 44 3.83 12.04 -8.14
N PHE A 45 2.71 12.64 -7.74
CA PHE A 45 2.00 13.60 -8.59
C PHE A 45 2.74 14.93 -8.67
N ASN A 46 2.80 15.48 -9.85
CA ASN A 46 3.05 16.90 -10.02
C ASN A 46 1.73 17.70 -9.86
N GLU A 47 1.84 19.04 -9.79
CA GLU A 47 0.68 19.92 -9.57
C GLU A 47 -0.41 19.76 -10.65
N ASN A 48 -0.02 19.48 -11.89
CA ASN A 48 -0.98 19.31 -13.00
C ASN A 48 -1.73 17.98 -12.90
N GLU A 49 -1.08 16.92 -12.44
CA GLU A 49 -1.69 15.58 -12.31
C GLU A 49 -2.76 15.56 -11.23
N LEU A 50 -2.56 16.27 -10.10
CA LEU A 50 -3.57 16.40 -9.05
C LEU A 50 -4.88 17.05 -9.52
N CYS A 51 -4.80 17.90 -10.55
CA CYS A 51 -5.99 18.50 -11.16
C CYS A 51 -6.70 17.56 -12.16
N LEU A 52 -6.09 16.42 -12.50
CA LEU A 52 -6.52 15.52 -13.57
C LEU A 52 -6.90 14.11 -13.07
N LEU A 53 -7.29 13.95 -11.79
CA LEU A 53 -7.58 12.65 -11.18
C LEU A 53 -8.66 11.87 -11.94
N TYR A 54 -9.71 12.52 -12.44
CA TYR A 54 -10.72 11.86 -13.30
C TYR A 54 -10.14 11.36 -14.61
N ALA A 55 -9.18 12.07 -15.20
CA ALA A 55 -8.52 11.61 -16.43
C ALA A 55 -7.68 10.36 -16.17
N LEU A 56 -6.98 10.32 -15.02
CA LEU A 56 -6.26 9.14 -14.57
C LEU A 56 -7.22 7.96 -14.33
N GLY A 57 -8.36 8.17 -13.66
CA GLY A 57 -9.40 7.15 -13.46
C GLY A 57 -9.93 6.57 -14.78
N ASN A 58 -10.15 7.43 -15.78
CA ASN A 58 -10.52 7.00 -17.12
C ASN A 58 -9.43 6.15 -17.79
N ALA A 59 -8.16 6.55 -17.67
CA ALA A 59 -7.04 5.80 -18.21
C ALA A 59 -6.91 4.41 -17.54
N LEU A 60 -7.06 4.34 -16.21
CA LEU A 60 -7.09 3.08 -15.47
C LEU A 60 -8.19 2.13 -15.98
N SER A 61 -9.40 2.67 -16.17
CA SER A 61 -10.53 1.91 -16.72
C SER A 61 -10.27 1.42 -18.14
N GLN A 62 -9.68 2.25 -19.03
CA GLN A 62 -9.31 1.88 -20.39
C GLN A 62 -8.30 0.74 -20.42
N HIS A 63 -7.35 0.74 -19.49
CA HIS A 63 -6.36 -0.33 -19.35
C HIS A 63 -6.89 -1.53 -18.55
N GLN A 64 -8.12 -1.47 -18.04
CA GLN A 64 -8.69 -2.52 -17.19
C GLN A 64 -7.76 -2.87 -16.00
N LEU A 65 -7.25 -1.84 -15.33
CA LEU A 65 -6.45 -1.95 -14.11
C LEU A 65 -7.30 -1.50 -12.92
N SER A 66 -7.32 -2.31 -11.87
CA SER A 66 -7.86 -1.86 -10.59
C SER A 66 -6.92 -0.83 -9.97
N ALA A 67 -7.47 0.11 -9.20
CA ALA A 67 -6.68 1.13 -8.53
C ALA A 67 -6.69 0.97 -7.01
N SER A 68 -5.52 1.17 -6.41
CA SER A 68 -5.33 1.54 -5.02
C SER A 68 -4.72 2.94 -4.98
N TYR A 69 -5.08 3.74 -3.99
CA TYR A 69 -4.52 5.09 -3.83
C TYR A 69 -3.80 5.19 -2.50
N SER A 70 -2.56 5.63 -2.52
CA SER A 70 -1.73 5.76 -1.33
C SER A 70 -1.32 7.20 -1.11
N VAL A 71 -1.50 7.69 0.11
CA VAL A 71 -1.03 9.01 0.53
C VAL A 71 0.05 8.88 1.60
N PRO A 72 1.11 9.71 1.55
CA PRO A 72 2.21 9.65 2.50
C PRO A 72 1.88 10.42 3.78
N GLU A 73 0.67 10.22 4.28
CA GLU A 73 0.19 10.89 5.49
C GLU A 73 -0.40 9.87 6.46
N ALA A 74 -0.41 10.24 7.72
CA ALA A 74 -0.92 9.41 8.79
C ALA A 74 -2.41 9.63 9.02
N LEU A 75 -3.09 8.58 9.50
CA LEU A 75 -4.48 8.65 9.96
C LEU A 75 -4.59 9.51 11.23
N TRP A 76 -3.63 9.34 12.15
CA TRP A 76 -3.54 10.09 13.39
C TRP A 76 -2.33 11.00 13.36
N LEU A 77 -2.54 12.32 13.59
CA LEU A 77 -1.47 13.32 13.63
C LEU A 77 -0.63 13.20 14.90
N ASP A 78 0.50 13.91 14.96
CA ASP A 78 1.44 13.87 16.10
C ASP A 78 0.80 14.30 17.44
N ASP A 79 -0.28 15.07 17.41
CA ASP A 79 -1.06 15.45 18.59
C ASP A 79 -2.14 14.42 18.98
N GLY A 80 -2.22 13.29 18.28
CA GLY A 80 -3.18 12.23 18.50
C GLY A 80 -4.58 12.53 17.93
N THR A 81 -4.77 13.60 17.16
CA THR A 81 -6.05 13.90 16.52
C THR A 81 -6.19 13.19 15.17
N LEU A 82 -7.44 12.91 14.78
CA LEU A 82 -7.75 12.37 13.44
C LEU A 82 -7.33 13.39 12.37
N ASN A 83 -6.65 12.90 11.33
CA ASN A 83 -6.20 13.76 10.24
C ASN A 83 -7.39 14.45 9.55
N PRO A 84 -7.52 15.78 9.63
CA PRO A 84 -8.66 16.51 9.07
C PRO A 84 -8.70 16.49 7.53
N ARG A 85 -7.63 16.04 6.88
CA ARG A 85 -7.56 15.87 5.42
C ARG A 85 -8.07 14.52 4.93
N LEU A 86 -8.40 13.59 5.81
CA LEU A 86 -8.88 12.25 5.41
C LEU A 86 -10.07 12.31 4.44
N PRO A 87 -11.09 13.19 4.62
CA PRO A 87 -12.19 13.33 3.65
C PRO A 87 -11.70 13.75 2.25
N GLN A 88 -10.70 14.64 2.17
CA GLN A 88 -10.09 15.04 0.90
C GLN A 88 -9.43 13.85 0.20
N PHE A 89 -8.67 13.03 0.92
CA PHE A 89 -7.98 11.88 0.34
C PHE A 89 -8.96 10.80 -0.14
N LEU A 90 -10.04 10.57 0.59
CA LEU A 90 -11.13 9.70 0.16
C LEU A 90 -11.79 10.22 -1.13
N GLN A 91 -12.04 11.52 -1.22
CA GLN A 91 -12.58 12.14 -2.43
C GLN A 91 -11.61 12.02 -3.62
N GLU A 92 -10.30 12.24 -3.41
CA GLU A 92 -9.28 12.02 -4.43
C GLU A 92 -9.29 10.55 -4.91
N ALA A 93 -9.37 9.59 -3.99
CA ALA A 93 -9.45 8.16 -4.30
C ALA A 93 -10.72 7.82 -5.11
N GLU A 94 -11.87 8.41 -4.79
CA GLU A 94 -13.11 8.25 -5.56
C GLU A 94 -12.99 8.80 -6.98
N GLN A 95 -12.35 9.95 -7.15
CA GLN A 95 -12.10 10.55 -8.48
C GLN A 95 -11.24 9.66 -9.37
N ILE A 96 -10.28 8.94 -8.78
CA ILE A 96 -9.44 7.95 -9.44
C ILE A 96 -10.22 6.64 -9.72
N GLY A 97 -11.30 6.39 -8.99
CA GLY A 97 -12.00 5.10 -8.99
C GLY A 97 -11.25 4.02 -8.22
N ALA A 98 -10.48 4.41 -7.20
CA ALA A 98 -9.73 3.48 -6.38
C ALA A 98 -10.65 2.64 -5.49
N LYS A 99 -10.33 1.36 -5.34
CA LYS A 99 -11.04 0.45 -4.41
C LYS A 99 -10.68 0.75 -2.95
N ARG A 100 -9.44 1.21 -2.71
CA ARG A 100 -8.92 1.47 -1.37
C ARG A 100 -8.04 2.72 -1.32
N LEU A 101 -8.08 3.38 -0.18
CA LEU A 101 -7.17 4.45 0.21
C LEU A 101 -6.23 3.92 1.30
N LYS A 102 -4.91 3.98 1.06
CA LYS A 102 -3.88 3.58 2.02
C LYS A 102 -3.29 4.81 2.71
N VAL A 103 -3.22 4.75 4.05
CA VAL A 103 -2.57 5.73 4.93
C VAL A 103 -1.72 5.01 5.97
N ALA A 104 -0.72 5.69 6.55
CA ALA A 104 -0.03 5.17 7.73
C ALA A 104 -0.90 5.31 8.99
N LEU A 105 -0.62 4.54 10.06
CA LEU A 105 -1.34 4.68 11.33
C LEU A 105 -1.11 6.06 11.96
N GLY A 106 0.16 6.46 12.12
CA GLY A 106 0.55 7.67 12.84
C GLY A 106 0.39 7.54 14.35
N HIS A 107 0.39 8.68 15.04
CA HIS A 107 0.42 8.72 16.51
C HIS A 107 -0.93 8.40 17.14
N PHE A 108 -1.30 7.11 17.13
CA PHE A 108 -2.55 6.62 17.71
C PHE A 108 -2.51 6.60 19.24
N VAL A 109 -3.35 7.41 19.87
CA VAL A 109 -3.51 7.49 21.33
C VAL A 109 -4.81 6.80 21.76
N GLU A 110 -5.94 7.27 21.26
CA GLU A 110 -7.28 6.78 21.60
C GLU A 110 -8.19 6.88 20.37
N LEU A 111 -9.14 5.96 20.26
CA LEU A 111 -10.07 5.91 19.14
C LEU A 111 -11.27 6.84 19.37
N ASP A 112 -11.39 7.92 18.60
CA ASP A 112 -12.68 8.58 18.36
C ASP A 112 -13.43 7.83 17.25
N SER A 113 -14.15 6.80 17.63
CA SER A 113 -14.86 5.94 16.69
C SER A 113 -15.98 6.65 15.95
N SER A 114 -16.63 7.64 16.57
CA SER A 114 -17.75 8.36 15.94
C SER A 114 -17.25 9.27 14.82
N ALA A 115 -16.23 10.08 15.07
CA ALA A 115 -15.65 10.96 14.07
C ALA A 115 -15.07 10.18 12.87
N LEU A 116 -14.36 9.08 13.14
CA LEU A 116 -13.81 8.24 12.06
C LEU A 116 -14.94 7.53 11.28
N LEU A 117 -15.95 6.98 11.96
CA LEU A 117 -17.09 6.32 11.33
C LEU A 117 -17.85 7.27 10.38
N ASP A 118 -18.12 8.50 10.81
CA ASP A 118 -18.81 9.51 9.99
C ASP A 118 -18.05 9.78 8.68
N VAL A 119 -16.73 9.88 8.75
CA VAL A 119 -15.88 10.07 7.56
C VAL A 119 -15.91 8.84 6.66
N LEU A 120 -15.80 7.63 7.22
CA LEU A 120 -15.79 6.39 6.43
C LEU A 120 -17.13 6.10 5.75
N GLN A 121 -18.25 6.39 6.42
CA GLN A 121 -19.59 6.20 5.86
C GLN A 121 -19.92 7.17 4.72
N ALA A 122 -19.21 8.29 4.63
CA ALA A 122 -19.37 9.26 3.55
C ALA A 122 -18.67 8.85 2.25
N SER A 123 -17.90 7.76 2.24
CA SER A 123 -17.14 7.28 1.07
C SER A 123 -17.47 5.83 0.73
N THR A 124 -17.29 5.49 -0.55
CA THR A 124 -17.37 4.11 -1.05
C THR A 124 -16.00 3.42 -1.09
N VAL A 125 -14.93 4.16 -0.82
CA VAL A 125 -13.54 3.68 -0.83
C VAL A 125 -13.22 3.04 0.53
N THR A 126 -12.66 1.84 0.52
CA THR A 126 -12.19 1.19 1.75
C THR A 126 -10.92 1.87 2.26
N LEU A 127 -10.93 2.34 3.52
CA LEU A 127 -9.71 2.78 4.18
C LEU A 127 -8.88 1.56 4.59
N VAL A 128 -7.60 1.55 4.24
CA VAL A 128 -6.63 0.56 4.72
C VAL A 128 -5.47 1.27 5.43
N VAL A 129 -5.13 0.78 6.63
CA VAL A 129 -4.09 1.38 7.47
C VAL A 129 -2.85 0.50 7.41
N GLU A 130 -1.71 1.11 7.09
CA GLU A 130 -0.43 0.42 6.90
C GLU A 130 0.49 0.56 8.12
N ASN A 131 1.26 -0.50 8.39
CA ASN A 131 2.45 -0.43 9.23
C ASN A 131 3.60 0.21 8.42
N ASP A 132 3.90 1.46 8.72
CA ASP A 132 5.01 2.18 8.11
C ASP A 132 6.35 1.96 8.84
N GLN A 133 7.36 2.76 8.52
CA GLN A 133 8.71 2.64 9.09
C GLN A 133 8.90 3.44 10.39
N THR A 134 7.84 4.05 10.91
CA THR A 134 7.89 4.88 12.13
C THR A 134 7.68 4.05 13.39
N PRO A 135 8.11 4.54 14.57
CA PRO A 135 7.83 3.88 15.85
C PRO A 135 6.34 3.72 16.17
N ASP A 136 5.47 4.57 15.58
CA ASP A 136 4.02 4.50 15.76
C ASP A 136 3.38 3.27 15.09
N SER A 137 4.10 2.67 14.15
CA SER A 137 3.69 1.44 13.46
C SER A 137 4.30 0.15 14.04
N LYS A 138 4.83 0.19 15.26
CA LYS A 138 5.21 -1.02 15.98
C LYS A 138 4.00 -1.93 16.24
N LEU A 139 4.26 -3.20 16.50
CA LEU A 139 3.21 -4.21 16.69
C LEU A 139 2.19 -3.82 17.77
N ALA A 140 2.63 -3.28 18.89
CA ALA A 140 1.74 -2.94 20.00
C ALA A 140 0.74 -1.79 19.66
N PRO A 141 1.14 -0.64 19.10
CA PRO A 141 0.21 0.37 18.60
C PRO A 141 -0.76 -0.16 17.54
N MET A 142 -0.26 -0.92 16.55
CA MET A 142 -1.09 -1.52 15.50
C MET A 142 -2.16 -2.44 16.07
N LEU A 143 -1.80 -3.34 16.96
CA LEU A 143 -2.75 -4.22 17.64
C LEU A 143 -3.79 -3.45 18.44
N ARG A 144 -3.36 -2.44 19.21
CA ARG A 144 -4.28 -1.61 19.99
C ARG A 144 -5.31 -0.93 19.10
N PHE A 145 -4.85 -0.34 17.97
CA PHE A 145 -5.73 0.31 17.01
C PHE A 145 -6.73 -0.67 16.39
N PHE A 146 -6.25 -1.78 15.81
CA PHE A 146 -7.14 -2.72 15.11
C PHE A 146 -8.10 -3.45 16.05
N HIS A 147 -7.71 -3.70 17.31
CA HIS A 147 -8.64 -4.23 18.31
C HIS A 147 -9.77 -3.23 18.58
N GLN A 148 -9.45 -1.95 18.86
CA GLN A 148 -10.47 -0.93 19.12
C GLN A 148 -11.34 -0.66 17.91
N ALA A 149 -10.76 -0.62 16.71
CA ALA A 149 -11.51 -0.45 15.46
C ALA A 149 -12.48 -1.63 15.20
N CYS A 150 -12.05 -2.85 15.46
CA CYS A 150 -12.89 -4.04 15.36
C CYS A 150 -14.02 -4.04 16.40
N ASP A 151 -13.72 -3.71 17.66
CA ASP A 151 -14.72 -3.61 18.73
C ASP A 151 -15.77 -2.53 18.44
N ALA A 152 -15.36 -1.45 17.79
CA ALA A 152 -16.24 -0.38 17.31
C ALA A 152 -16.93 -0.68 15.95
N ALA A 153 -16.67 -1.84 15.36
CA ALA A 153 -17.18 -2.26 14.04
C ALA A 153 -16.91 -1.24 12.92
N LEU A 154 -15.73 -0.59 12.94
CA LEU A 154 -15.35 0.35 11.89
C LEU A 154 -15.07 -0.37 10.56
N PRO A 155 -15.57 0.15 9.42
CA PRO A 155 -15.37 -0.45 8.11
C PRO A 155 -14.00 -0.07 7.52
N LEU A 156 -12.94 -0.60 8.11
CA LEU A 156 -11.55 -0.39 7.67
C LEU A 156 -10.74 -1.67 7.84
N ASP A 157 -9.68 -1.78 7.05
CA ASP A 157 -8.81 -2.95 7.02
C ASP A 157 -7.33 -2.54 7.15
N MET A 158 -6.45 -3.54 7.11
CA MET A 158 -5.00 -3.36 7.16
C MET A 158 -4.35 -3.58 5.79
N THR A 159 -3.42 -2.70 5.43
CA THR A 159 -2.32 -3.03 4.53
C THR A 159 -1.16 -3.55 5.36
N PHE A 160 -0.79 -4.81 5.15
CA PHE A 160 0.37 -5.40 5.81
C PHE A 160 1.59 -5.25 4.93
N ASP A 161 2.49 -4.31 5.26
CA ASP A 161 3.80 -4.23 4.61
C ASP A 161 4.75 -5.23 5.27
N MET A 162 5.24 -6.17 4.48
CA MET A 162 6.07 -7.28 4.96
C MET A 162 7.47 -6.81 5.40
N GLY A 163 8.02 -5.78 4.76
CA GLY A 163 9.38 -5.30 5.00
C GLY A 163 9.49 -4.28 6.14
N ASN A 164 8.47 -3.46 6.34
CA ASN A 164 8.53 -2.33 7.28
C ASN A 164 8.76 -2.75 8.75
N TRP A 165 8.43 -3.98 9.12
CA TRP A 165 8.73 -4.53 10.44
C TRP A 165 10.21 -4.50 10.79
N GLN A 166 11.11 -4.56 9.80
CA GLN A 166 12.55 -4.47 10.04
C GLN A 166 12.97 -3.09 10.54
N TRP A 167 12.38 -2.01 10.00
CA TRP A 167 12.65 -0.64 10.46
C TRP A 167 12.21 -0.40 11.89
N THR A 168 11.14 -1.07 12.33
CA THR A 168 10.63 -0.95 13.70
C THR A 168 11.24 -1.95 14.66
N GLY A 169 12.08 -2.88 14.16
CA GLY A 169 12.74 -3.92 14.95
C GLY A 169 11.78 -5.01 15.42
N GLU A 170 10.67 -5.22 14.70
CA GLU A 170 9.64 -6.20 15.02
C GLU A 170 9.76 -7.45 14.14
N ASP A 171 9.27 -8.59 14.63
CA ASP A 171 9.20 -9.84 13.88
C ASP A 171 7.93 -9.88 13.01
N GLY A 172 8.10 -9.90 11.70
CA GLY A 172 6.99 -9.94 10.74
C GLY A 172 6.10 -11.18 10.87
N LEU A 173 6.65 -12.36 11.21
CA LEU A 173 5.86 -13.58 11.44
C LEU A 173 5.02 -13.47 12.71
N GLN A 174 5.59 -12.89 13.76
CA GLN A 174 4.84 -12.62 15.00
C GLN A 174 3.73 -11.60 14.74
N ALA A 175 4.00 -10.56 13.93
CA ALA A 175 3.01 -9.58 13.55
C ALA A 175 1.90 -10.22 12.70
N ALA A 176 2.24 -11.04 11.71
CA ALA A 176 1.27 -11.76 10.89
C ALA A 176 0.37 -12.67 11.72
N ALA A 177 0.92 -13.41 12.68
CA ALA A 177 0.15 -14.28 13.57
C ALA A 177 -0.95 -13.54 14.36
N GLN A 178 -0.76 -12.26 14.62
CA GLN A 178 -1.70 -11.46 15.42
C GLN A 178 -2.59 -10.54 14.60
N LEU A 179 -2.11 -10.07 13.43
CA LEU A 179 -2.78 -9.05 12.63
C LEU A 179 -3.42 -9.59 11.35
N SER A 180 -3.10 -10.83 10.91
CA SER A 180 -3.57 -11.37 9.61
C SER A 180 -5.08 -11.29 9.40
N ARG A 181 -5.88 -11.41 10.46
CA ARG A 181 -7.34 -11.32 10.38
C ARG A 181 -7.87 -9.93 9.95
N TYR A 182 -7.05 -8.90 10.04
CA TYR A 182 -7.39 -7.53 9.63
C TYR A 182 -6.87 -7.19 8.22
N VAL A 183 -6.03 -8.07 7.65
CA VAL A 183 -5.32 -7.79 6.41
C VAL A 183 -6.22 -8.02 5.20
N SER A 184 -6.43 -6.99 4.40
CA SER A 184 -7.10 -7.06 3.10
C SER A 184 -6.22 -6.66 1.92
N TYR A 185 -4.98 -6.22 2.19
CA TYR A 185 -3.98 -5.87 1.20
C TYR A 185 -2.57 -6.14 1.74
N ILE A 186 -1.69 -6.68 0.91
CA ILE A 186 -0.32 -7.03 1.31
C ILE A 186 0.65 -6.22 0.43
N HIS A 187 1.53 -5.43 1.06
CA HIS A 187 2.72 -4.93 0.38
C HIS A 187 3.83 -5.96 0.50
N VAL A 188 4.15 -6.58 -0.63
CA VAL A 188 5.28 -7.50 -0.70
C VAL A 188 6.55 -6.68 -0.82
N LYS A 189 7.39 -6.80 0.19
CA LYS A 189 8.63 -6.03 0.33
C LYS A 189 9.61 -6.84 1.15
N THR A 190 10.85 -6.83 0.74
CA THR A 190 11.98 -7.35 1.49
C THR A 190 13.00 -6.24 1.69
N ALA A 191 13.73 -6.29 2.79
CA ALA A 191 14.70 -5.28 3.12
C ALA A 191 15.97 -5.90 3.72
N VAL A 192 17.09 -5.23 3.52
CA VAL A 192 18.39 -5.62 4.09
C VAL A 192 19.01 -4.42 4.82
N PRO A 193 19.87 -4.66 5.83
CA PRO A 193 20.61 -3.60 6.48
C PRO A 193 21.40 -2.74 5.48
N HIS A 194 21.36 -1.41 5.67
CA HIS A 194 22.07 -0.45 4.84
C HIS A 194 22.51 0.74 5.69
N GLY A 195 23.78 0.74 6.11
CA GLY A 195 24.28 1.71 7.10
C GLY A 195 23.53 1.56 8.42
N ASP A 196 23.00 2.67 8.93
CA ASP A 196 22.23 2.71 10.18
C ASP A 196 20.71 2.48 9.97
N THR A 197 20.31 2.05 8.78
CA THR A 197 18.92 1.84 8.40
C THR A 197 18.77 0.56 7.56
N PHE A 198 17.67 0.44 6.82
CA PHE A 198 17.40 -0.64 5.88
C PHE A 198 17.15 -0.07 4.48
N ARG A 199 17.29 -0.91 3.47
CA ARG A 199 16.84 -0.63 2.11
C ARG A 199 16.02 -1.80 1.57
N ALA A 200 15.00 -1.49 0.79
CA ALA A 200 14.27 -2.51 0.06
C ALA A 200 15.15 -3.10 -1.06
N ILE A 201 15.00 -4.40 -1.30
CA ILE A 201 15.67 -5.12 -2.38
C ILE A 201 14.65 -5.92 -3.18
N ALA A 202 15.02 -6.27 -4.41
CA ALA A 202 14.24 -7.16 -5.24
C ALA A 202 14.14 -8.57 -4.62
N LEU A 203 13.03 -9.27 -4.85
CA LEU A 203 12.81 -10.59 -4.24
C LEU A 203 13.85 -11.64 -4.63
N ASP A 204 14.41 -11.53 -5.83
CA ASP A 204 15.47 -12.46 -6.32
C ASP A 204 16.81 -12.25 -5.58
N GLU A 205 16.99 -11.11 -4.93
CA GLU A 205 18.16 -10.79 -4.10
C GLU A 205 17.97 -11.19 -2.63
N ALA A 206 16.74 -11.52 -2.24
CA ALA A 206 16.38 -11.90 -0.89
C ALA A 206 16.50 -13.42 -0.69
N ASP A 207 16.62 -13.84 0.57
CA ASP A 207 16.39 -15.24 0.93
C ASP A 207 14.90 -15.61 0.85
N ASP A 208 14.59 -16.91 0.96
CA ASP A 208 13.21 -17.40 0.86
C ASP A 208 12.30 -17.09 2.08
N SER A 209 12.76 -16.34 3.05
CA SER A 209 11.99 -16.03 4.28
C SER A 209 10.71 -15.25 3.99
N TRP A 210 10.71 -14.42 2.92
CA TRP A 210 9.52 -13.70 2.49
C TRP A 210 8.36 -14.63 2.11
N ARG A 211 8.64 -15.85 1.59
CA ARG A 211 7.60 -16.83 1.27
C ARG A 211 6.90 -17.33 2.52
N SER A 212 7.66 -17.57 3.57
CA SER A 212 7.11 -17.99 4.86
C SER A 212 6.20 -16.93 5.46
N LEU A 213 6.60 -15.66 5.38
CA LEU A 213 5.80 -14.54 5.84
C LEU A 213 4.54 -14.35 4.97
N LEU A 214 4.67 -14.40 3.65
CA LEU A 214 3.53 -14.30 2.73
C LEU A 214 2.50 -15.42 2.98
N ASN A 215 2.97 -16.65 3.26
CA ASN A 215 2.09 -17.78 3.57
C ASN A 215 1.38 -17.68 4.93
N ALA A 216 1.84 -16.82 5.83
CA ALA A 216 1.18 -16.52 7.10
C ALA A 216 0.06 -15.46 6.96
N LEU A 217 -0.08 -14.85 5.79
CA LEU A 217 -1.07 -13.82 5.47
C LEU A 217 -2.23 -14.41 4.63
N PRO A 218 -3.37 -13.70 4.51
CA PRO A 218 -4.50 -14.19 3.74
C PRO A 218 -4.13 -14.47 2.27
N VAL A 219 -4.34 -15.68 1.83
CA VAL A 219 -3.89 -16.18 0.50
C VAL A 219 -4.56 -15.48 -0.69
N ASP A 220 -5.75 -14.97 -0.50
CA ASP A 220 -6.57 -14.29 -1.51
C ASP A 220 -6.46 -12.75 -1.44
N ALA A 221 -5.75 -12.21 -0.44
CA ALA A 221 -5.50 -10.77 -0.38
C ALA A 221 -4.66 -10.31 -1.58
N PRO A 222 -5.00 -9.17 -2.21
CA PRO A 222 -4.18 -8.55 -3.24
C PRO A 222 -2.74 -8.35 -2.77
N ARG A 223 -1.78 -8.52 -3.69
CA ARG A 223 -0.34 -8.41 -3.44
C ARG A 223 0.22 -7.22 -4.20
N GLY A 224 0.69 -6.20 -3.49
CA GLY A 224 1.37 -5.02 -4.03
C GLY A 224 2.87 -5.26 -4.15
N ILE A 225 3.44 -5.05 -5.33
CA ILE A 225 4.89 -5.06 -5.55
C ILE A 225 5.44 -3.72 -5.05
N GLU A 226 6.08 -3.70 -3.88
CA GLU A 226 6.67 -2.49 -3.30
C GLU A 226 8.18 -2.65 -3.02
N PHE A 227 8.89 -3.25 -3.95
CA PHE A 227 10.34 -3.35 -3.98
C PHE A 227 10.86 -2.84 -5.34
N PRO A 228 12.16 -2.49 -5.47
CA PRO A 228 12.69 -1.90 -6.69
C PRO A 228 12.45 -2.75 -7.94
N LEU A 229 11.85 -2.14 -8.96
CA LEU A 229 11.69 -2.69 -10.32
C LEU A 229 12.69 -1.97 -11.23
N GLU A 230 13.92 -2.45 -11.23
CA GLU A 230 15.04 -1.85 -11.94
C GLU A 230 15.54 -2.78 -13.05
N GLY A 231 15.95 -2.21 -14.18
CA GLY A 231 16.53 -2.94 -15.30
C GLY A 231 16.43 -2.20 -16.61
N ALA A 232 17.13 -2.72 -17.63
CA ALA A 232 17.10 -2.14 -18.98
C ALA A 232 15.74 -2.34 -19.67
N ASP A 233 15.03 -3.42 -19.36
CA ASP A 233 13.69 -3.74 -19.85
C ASP A 233 12.72 -3.82 -18.67
N LEU A 234 12.09 -2.67 -18.35
CA LEU A 234 11.14 -2.57 -17.25
C LEU A 234 9.91 -3.48 -17.44
N LEU A 235 9.49 -3.73 -18.69
CA LEU A 235 8.37 -4.62 -18.96
C LEU A 235 8.71 -6.06 -18.58
N ALA A 236 9.89 -6.54 -18.96
CA ALA A 236 10.34 -7.89 -18.65
C ALA A 236 10.50 -8.07 -17.13
N VAL A 237 11.11 -7.09 -16.45
CA VAL A 237 11.28 -7.10 -14.98
C VAL A 237 9.92 -7.12 -14.27
N THR A 238 9.01 -6.23 -14.66
CA THR A 238 7.69 -6.17 -14.03
C THR A 238 6.92 -7.48 -14.23
N ARG A 239 6.94 -8.03 -15.45
CA ARG A 239 6.28 -9.32 -15.77
C ARG A 239 6.85 -10.45 -14.92
N HIS A 240 8.16 -10.52 -14.78
CA HIS A 240 8.82 -11.54 -13.97
C HIS A 240 8.25 -11.56 -12.54
N TYR A 241 8.17 -10.41 -11.87
CA TYR A 241 7.65 -10.35 -10.50
C TYR A 241 6.15 -10.50 -10.39
N VAL A 242 5.38 -10.06 -11.39
CA VAL A 242 3.94 -10.36 -11.47
C VAL A 242 3.70 -11.87 -11.53
N ASP A 243 4.45 -12.58 -12.38
CA ASP A 243 4.34 -14.04 -12.52
C ASP A 243 4.83 -14.76 -11.26
N LEU A 244 5.94 -14.32 -10.66
CA LEU A 244 6.48 -14.85 -9.41
C LEU A 244 5.46 -14.77 -8.27
N LEU A 245 4.88 -13.61 -8.06
CA LEU A 245 3.91 -13.41 -6.97
C LEU A 245 2.56 -14.06 -7.25
N ARG A 246 2.20 -14.26 -8.50
CA ARG A 246 0.98 -14.99 -8.87
C ARG A 246 1.10 -16.49 -8.65
N ALA A 247 2.32 -17.03 -8.66
CA ALA A 247 2.63 -18.44 -8.45
C ALA A 247 2.96 -18.79 -6.99
N ALA A 248 3.29 -17.81 -6.16
CA ALA A 248 3.70 -17.98 -4.77
C ALA A 248 2.56 -18.38 -3.83
#